data_a23173e3c12358979b7a5bdd4f201b83
#
_entry.id   a23173e3c12358979b7a5bdd4f201b83
#
_cell.length_a   1.000
_cell.length_b   1.000
_cell.length_c   1.000
_cell.angle_alpha   90.00
_cell.angle_beta   90.00
_cell.angle_gamma   90.00
#
_symmetry.space_group_name_H-M   'P 1'
#
loop_
_entity.id
_entity.type
_entity.pdbx_description
1 polymer ?
#
loop_
_entity_poly.entity_id
_entity_poly.type
_entity_poly.pdbx_seq_one_letter_code
_entity_poly.pdbx_strand_id
1 'polypeptide(L)'
;MEPERLVFVDECGTHTSLGPIYGYAPKGERLRLSVPRKRGKNTTLLASMSIEGMGPCLAVEGSTTKAVFEAYVEKVLAPSLKEGQIAVMDDLGAHRPKRVRELIEERGAELLYLPFYSPDYDPIEVAFAKVKNLLRNAAARTKGALVEAIGVALSAVSAQDARGYFEHAGNLSAAHLL
;
A
#
# COMPACT_ATOMS: atom_id res chain seq x y z
N MET A 1 -16.53 -2.35 -14.84
CA MET A 1 -15.46 -3.35 -14.55
C MET A 1 -15.81 -3.96 -13.21
N GLU A 2 -15.72 -5.27 -13.06
CA GLU A 2 -16.10 -5.95 -11.81
C GLU A 2 -15.05 -5.68 -10.73
N PRO A 3 -15.40 -5.03 -9.61
CA PRO A 3 -14.45 -4.64 -8.57
C PRO A 3 -13.70 -5.82 -7.94
N GLU A 4 -14.32 -7.00 -7.93
CA GLU A 4 -13.74 -8.23 -7.40
C GLU A 4 -12.53 -8.72 -8.20
N ARG A 5 -12.42 -8.29 -9.44
CA ARG A 5 -11.28 -8.61 -10.31
C ARG A 5 -10.10 -7.68 -10.12
N LEU A 6 -10.30 -6.51 -9.49
CA LEU A 6 -9.26 -5.48 -9.38
C LEU A 6 -8.31 -5.79 -8.23
N VAL A 7 -7.01 -5.72 -8.51
CA VAL A 7 -5.92 -5.81 -7.53
C VAL A 7 -5.02 -4.61 -7.75
N PHE A 8 -5.14 -3.60 -6.88
CA PHE A 8 -4.31 -2.41 -6.90
C PHE A 8 -2.95 -2.69 -6.28
N VAL A 9 -1.89 -2.18 -6.88
CA VAL A 9 -0.50 -2.41 -6.46
C VAL A 9 0.24 -1.09 -6.45
N ASP A 10 0.81 -0.74 -5.30
CA ASP A 10 1.55 0.52 -5.16
C ASP A 10 2.63 0.42 -4.08
N GLU A 11 3.43 1.48 -3.92
CA GLU A 11 4.51 1.58 -2.95
C GLU A 11 4.30 2.70 -1.93
N CYS A 12 4.72 2.45 -0.69
CA CYS A 12 4.58 3.38 0.40
C CYS A 12 5.88 3.49 1.21
N GLY A 13 6.45 4.69 1.27
CA GLY A 13 7.63 4.96 2.12
C GLY A 13 7.29 5.12 3.60
N THR A 14 8.09 4.50 4.48
CA THR A 14 8.00 4.62 5.94
C THR A 14 9.37 4.69 6.57
N HIS A 15 9.47 5.09 7.84
CA HIS A 15 10.73 5.21 8.58
C HIS A 15 10.53 5.21 10.10
N THR A 16 11.61 4.97 10.85
CA THR A 16 11.59 4.88 12.33
C THR A 16 11.40 6.23 13.05
N SER A 17 11.37 7.35 12.33
CA SER A 17 11.08 8.68 12.92
C SER A 17 9.62 9.09 12.79
N LEU A 18 8.73 8.19 12.38
CA LEU A 18 7.30 8.45 12.40
C LEU A 18 6.82 8.65 13.83
N GLY A 19 5.93 9.61 14.02
CA GLY A 19 5.30 9.91 15.31
C GLY A 19 3.91 10.49 15.11
N PRO A 20 3.07 10.48 16.16
CA PRO A 20 1.74 11.09 16.11
C PRO A 20 1.80 12.54 15.63
N ILE A 21 0.87 12.91 14.76
CA ILE A 21 0.74 14.30 14.25
C ILE A 21 -0.05 15.16 15.23
N TYR A 22 -0.97 14.52 15.99
CA TYR A 22 -1.84 15.15 16.98
C TYR A 22 -1.69 14.46 18.33
N GLY A 23 -1.98 15.19 19.39
CA GLY A 23 -2.02 14.69 20.76
C GLY A 23 -2.76 15.68 21.65
N TYR A 24 -2.96 15.31 22.91
CA TYR A 24 -3.65 16.13 23.89
C TYR A 24 -2.66 16.62 24.94
N ALA A 25 -2.80 17.89 25.35
CA ALA A 25 -2.11 18.49 26.49
C ALA A 25 -3.12 19.28 27.31
N PRO A 26 -2.87 19.52 28.63
CA PRO A 26 -3.67 20.42 29.43
C PRO A 26 -3.78 21.81 28.78
N LYS A 27 -4.88 22.50 29.04
CA LYS A 27 -5.09 23.85 28.48
C LYS A 27 -3.94 24.78 28.92
N GLY A 28 -3.31 25.39 27.92
CA GLY A 28 -2.17 26.29 28.14
C GLY A 28 -0.81 25.61 28.10
N GLU A 29 -0.74 24.31 27.97
CA GLU A 29 0.51 23.55 27.84
C GLU A 29 0.78 23.18 26.38
N ARG A 30 2.07 23.17 26.03
CA ARG A 30 2.54 22.76 24.70
C ARG A 30 2.82 21.26 24.70
N LEU A 31 2.13 20.51 23.84
CA LEU A 31 2.47 19.11 23.59
C LEU A 31 3.90 19.00 23.04
N ARG A 32 4.71 18.12 23.65
CA ARG A 32 6.06 17.82 23.23
C ARG A 32 6.18 16.34 22.90
N LEU A 33 6.70 16.02 21.72
CA LEU A 33 6.99 14.67 21.30
C LEU A 33 8.47 14.55 20.94
N SER A 34 9.15 13.57 21.52
CA SER A 34 10.52 13.23 21.16
C SER A 34 10.53 12.25 20.01
N VAL A 35 11.14 12.65 18.90
CA VAL A 35 11.34 11.76 17.74
C VAL A 35 12.84 11.68 17.41
N PRO A 36 13.34 10.55 16.91
CA PRO A 36 14.72 10.43 16.49
C PRO A 36 15.08 11.49 15.44
N ARG A 37 16.16 12.22 15.66
CA ARG A 37 16.63 13.26 14.73
C ARG A 37 17.11 12.66 13.40
N LYS A 38 17.72 11.47 13.45
CA LYS A 38 18.17 10.73 12.27
C LYS A 38 17.09 9.73 11.88
N ARG A 39 16.52 9.90 10.68
CA ARG A 39 15.48 9.02 10.14
C ARG A 39 15.93 7.58 9.90
N GLY A 40 17.23 7.33 9.87
CA GLY A 40 17.73 6.06 9.33
C GLY A 40 17.47 5.95 7.83
N LYS A 41 17.65 4.75 7.28
CA LYS A 41 17.24 4.47 5.91
C LYS A 41 15.71 4.31 5.86
N ASN A 42 15.11 4.80 4.79
CA ASN A 42 13.68 4.54 4.55
C ASN A 42 13.42 3.04 4.41
N THR A 43 12.25 2.63 4.83
CA THR A 43 11.69 1.31 4.51
C THR A 43 10.56 1.55 3.52
N THR A 44 10.67 0.97 2.33
CA THR A 44 9.61 1.02 1.33
C THR A 44 8.78 -0.25 1.44
N LEU A 45 7.48 -0.08 1.52
CA LEU A 45 6.48 -1.14 1.52
C LEU A 45 5.88 -1.22 0.12
N LEU A 46 6.07 -2.34 -0.55
CA LEU A 46 5.34 -2.74 -1.74
C LEU A 46 4.15 -3.59 -1.30
N ALA A 47 2.96 -3.26 -1.71
CA ALA A 47 1.77 -4.00 -1.32
C ALA A 47 0.74 -4.05 -2.43
N SER A 48 -0.18 -5.00 -2.30
CA SER A 48 -1.38 -5.08 -3.13
C SER A 48 -2.63 -4.95 -2.27
N MET A 49 -3.73 -4.58 -2.88
CA MET A 49 -5.05 -4.51 -2.25
C MET A 49 -6.14 -4.91 -3.23
N SER A 50 -7.05 -5.75 -2.77
CA SER A 50 -8.31 -6.05 -3.46
C SER A 50 -9.49 -5.55 -2.62
N ILE A 51 -10.68 -5.75 -3.10
CA ILE A 51 -11.92 -5.45 -2.34
C ILE A 51 -12.03 -6.29 -1.04
N GLU A 52 -11.25 -7.35 -0.91
CA GLU A 52 -11.20 -8.21 0.30
C GLU A 52 -10.24 -7.68 1.37
N GLY A 53 -9.41 -6.69 1.04
CA GLY A 53 -8.42 -6.10 1.96
C GLY A 53 -7.02 -6.06 1.37
N MET A 54 -6.02 -5.86 2.26
CA MET A 54 -4.62 -5.89 1.85
C MET A 54 -4.20 -7.30 1.43
N GLY A 55 -3.54 -7.37 0.29
CA GLY A 55 -2.92 -8.57 -0.22
C GLY A 55 -1.46 -8.73 0.24
N PRO A 56 -0.70 -9.61 -0.43
CA PRO A 56 0.69 -9.85 -0.07
C PRO A 56 1.57 -8.62 -0.25
N CYS A 57 2.51 -8.44 0.67
CA CYS A 57 3.38 -7.28 0.74
C CYS A 57 4.86 -7.67 0.90
N LEU A 58 5.73 -6.72 0.57
CA LEU A 58 7.17 -6.80 0.77
C LEU A 58 7.69 -5.48 1.33
N ALA A 59 8.37 -5.54 2.47
CA ALA A 59 9.08 -4.39 3.03
C ALA A 59 10.57 -4.48 2.69
N VAL A 60 11.11 -3.44 2.07
CA VAL A 60 12.52 -3.37 1.68
C VAL A 60 13.19 -2.12 2.26
N GLU A 61 14.47 -2.20 2.56
CA GLU A 61 15.25 -1.05 2.99
C GLU A 61 15.69 -0.22 1.77
N GLY A 62 15.41 1.06 1.81
CA GLY A 62 15.74 2.00 0.73
C GLY A 62 14.57 2.22 -0.23
N SER A 63 14.89 2.73 -1.41
CA SER A 63 13.93 3.00 -2.47
C SER A 63 13.69 1.76 -3.33
N THR A 64 12.50 1.65 -3.87
CA THR A 64 12.20 0.63 -4.89
C THR A 64 12.99 0.90 -6.14
N THR A 65 13.79 -0.06 -6.55
CA THR A 65 14.41 -0.10 -7.88
C THR A 65 13.59 -1.01 -8.78
N LYS A 66 13.80 -0.89 -10.10
CA LYS A 66 13.19 -1.80 -11.08
C LYS A 66 13.38 -3.27 -10.70
N ALA A 67 14.60 -3.68 -10.29
CA ALA A 67 14.90 -5.05 -9.92
C ALA A 67 14.15 -5.50 -8.65
N VAL A 68 13.99 -4.61 -7.66
CA VAL A 68 13.21 -4.89 -6.45
C VAL A 68 11.73 -5.05 -6.78
N PHE A 69 11.20 -4.20 -7.66
CA PHE A 69 9.81 -4.28 -8.09
C PHE A 69 9.55 -5.57 -8.89
N GLU A 70 10.42 -5.92 -9.85
CA GLU A 70 10.35 -7.19 -10.59
C GLU A 70 10.37 -8.40 -9.64
N ALA A 71 11.27 -8.39 -8.63
CA ALA A 71 11.36 -9.47 -7.64
C ALA A 71 10.08 -9.56 -6.77
N TYR A 72 9.48 -8.43 -6.41
CA TYR A 72 8.19 -8.41 -5.72
C TYR A 72 7.10 -9.02 -6.58
N VAL A 73 7.00 -8.61 -7.84
CA VAL A 73 6.00 -9.17 -8.76
C VAL A 73 6.19 -10.66 -8.94
N GLU A 74 7.43 -11.11 -9.19
CA GLU A 74 7.73 -12.53 -9.46
C GLU A 74 7.46 -13.43 -8.24
N LYS A 75 7.90 -13.00 -7.05
CA LYS A 75 7.94 -13.87 -5.87
C LYS A 75 6.75 -13.70 -4.93
N VAL A 76 6.06 -12.57 -5.00
CA VAL A 76 5.05 -12.20 -4.01
C VAL A 76 3.69 -11.95 -4.67
N LEU A 77 3.62 -11.05 -5.65
CA LEU A 77 2.35 -10.66 -6.27
C LEU A 77 1.82 -11.74 -7.21
N ALA A 78 2.57 -12.10 -8.26
CA ALA A 78 2.11 -13.03 -9.29
C ALA A 78 1.65 -14.39 -8.73
N PRO A 79 2.32 -15.00 -7.73
CA PRO A 79 1.83 -16.23 -7.11
C PRO A 79 0.47 -16.09 -6.42
N SER A 80 0.06 -14.88 -6.04
CA SER A 80 -1.21 -14.59 -5.35
C SER A 80 -2.35 -14.23 -6.32
N LEU A 81 -2.02 -13.89 -7.57
CA LEU A 81 -3.02 -13.54 -8.57
C LEU A 81 -3.79 -14.77 -9.05
N LYS A 82 -5.08 -14.57 -9.28
CA LYS A 82 -6.00 -15.56 -9.82
C LYS A 82 -6.29 -15.24 -11.30
N GLU A 83 -6.61 -16.28 -12.07
CA GLU A 83 -7.04 -16.12 -13.46
C GLU A 83 -8.21 -15.13 -13.56
N GLY A 84 -8.14 -14.22 -14.53
CA GLY A 84 -9.16 -13.20 -14.78
C GLY A 84 -9.06 -11.97 -13.87
N GLN A 85 -8.13 -11.90 -12.91
CA GLN A 85 -7.88 -10.67 -12.16
C GLN A 85 -7.15 -9.64 -13.01
N ILE A 86 -7.23 -8.38 -12.60
CA ILE A 86 -6.61 -7.23 -13.24
C ILE A 86 -5.71 -6.55 -12.21
N ALA A 87 -4.40 -6.67 -12.39
CA ALA A 87 -3.43 -5.91 -11.60
C ALA A 87 -3.41 -4.46 -12.09
N VAL A 88 -3.75 -3.53 -11.22
CA VAL A 88 -3.79 -2.09 -11.51
C VAL A 88 -2.60 -1.42 -10.83
N MET A 89 -1.81 -0.67 -11.59
CA MET A 89 -0.60 0.01 -11.10
C MET A 89 -0.57 1.44 -11.61
N ASP A 90 0.15 2.31 -10.90
CA ASP A 90 0.48 3.61 -11.44
C ASP A 90 1.47 3.50 -12.63
N ASP A 91 1.54 4.55 -13.42
CA ASP A 91 2.34 4.59 -14.63
C ASP A 91 3.78 5.09 -14.39
N LEU A 92 4.40 4.69 -13.29
CA LEU A 92 5.81 4.98 -13.03
C LEU A 92 6.74 4.11 -13.89
N GLY A 93 7.84 4.67 -14.34
CA GLY A 93 8.80 3.98 -15.19
C GLY A 93 9.38 2.69 -14.57
N ALA A 94 9.43 2.59 -13.25
CA ALA A 94 9.86 1.39 -12.53
C ALA A 94 8.84 0.23 -12.65
N HIS A 95 7.55 0.54 -12.89
CA HIS A 95 6.45 -0.43 -12.99
C HIS A 95 6.21 -0.95 -14.41
N ARG A 96 6.88 -0.39 -15.42
CA ARG A 96 6.75 -0.74 -16.84
C ARG A 96 7.74 -1.77 -17.42
N PRO A 97 8.51 -2.58 -16.67
CA PRO A 97 9.34 -3.58 -17.33
C PRO A 97 8.45 -4.59 -18.05
N LYS A 98 8.88 -4.97 -19.25
CA LYS A 98 8.21 -6.03 -20.03
C LYS A 98 8.03 -7.31 -19.19
N ARG A 99 9.03 -7.63 -18.36
CA ARG A 99 9.00 -8.78 -17.45
C ARG A 99 7.85 -8.75 -16.45
N VAL A 100 7.48 -7.58 -15.92
CA VAL A 100 6.33 -7.44 -15.00
C VAL A 100 5.03 -7.85 -15.69
N ARG A 101 4.83 -7.40 -16.92
CA ARG A 101 3.66 -7.78 -17.72
C ARG A 101 3.62 -9.28 -17.98
N GLU A 102 4.73 -9.85 -18.44
CA GLU A 102 4.84 -11.29 -18.70
C GLU A 102 4.49 -12.12 -17.47
N LEU A 103 5.04 -11.77 -16.29
CA LEU A 103 4.79 -12.48 -15.03
C LEU A 103 3.31 -12.46 -14.60
N ILE A 104 2.61 -11.36 -14.85
CA ILE A 104 1.19 -11.21 -14.53
C ILE A 104 0.34 -12.00 -15.53
N GLU A 105 0.64 -11.86 -16.83
CA GLU A 105 -0.10 -12.54 -17.92
C GLU A 105 0.10 -14.06 -17.87
N GLU A 106 1.27 -14.56 -17.44
CA GLU A 106 1.52 -16.00 -17.20
C GLU A 106 0.57 -16.61 -16.15
N ARG A 107 -0.07 -15.77 -15.31
CA ARG A 107 -1.07 -16.20 -14.32
C ARG A 107 -2.51 -16.13 -14.82
N GLY A 108 -2.72 -15.79 -16.10
CA GLY A 108 -4.04 -15.53 -16.65
C GLY A 108 -4.69 -14.24 -16.14
N ALA A 109 -3.89 -13.35 -15.54
CA ALA A 109 -4.31 -12.03 -15.10
C ALA A 109 -3.94 -10.96 -16.14
N GLU A 110 -4.59 -9.81 -16.06
CA GLU A 110 -4.35 -8.66 -16.92
C GLU A 110 -3.56 -7.58 -16.18
N LEU A 111 -2.77 -6.77 -16.88
CA LEU A 111 -2.10 -5.60 -16.33
C LEU A 111 -2.69 -4.31 -16.92
N LEU A 112 -3.17 -3.44 -16.04
CA LEU A 112 -3.69 -2.12 -16.36
C LEU A 112 -2.87 -1.04 -15.67
N TYR A 113 -2.53 0.03 -16.39
CA TYR A 113 -1.92 1.21 -15.80
C TYR A 113 -2.96 2.31 -15.61
N LEU A 114 -2.93 2.95 -14.44
CA LEU A 114 -3.73 4.15 -14.17
C LEU A 114 -3.26 5.30 -15.09
N PRO A 115 -4.17 6.21 -15.45
CA PRO A 115 -3.78 7.43 -16.14
C PRO A 115 -2.78 8.25 -15.30
N PHE A 116 -1.89 8.99 -15.98
CA PHE A 116 -0.95 9.87 -15.29
C PHE A 116 -1.67 10.84 -14.34
N TYR A 117 -1.11 11.02 -13.13
CA TYR A 117 -1.63 11.94 -12.11
C TYR A 117 -3.08 11.69 -11.70
N SER A 118 -3.47 10.44 -11.53
CA SER A 118 -4.82 10.06 -11.14
C SER A 118 -4.88 9.29 -9.82
N PRO A 119 -4.32 9.81 -8.70
CA PRO A 119 -4.33 9.13 -7.40
C PRO A 119 -5.76 8.92 -6.87
N ASP A 120 -6.71 9.77 -7.30
CA ASP A 120 -8.11 9.68 -6.87
C ASP A 120 -8.80 8.36 -7.30
N TYR A 121 -8.25 7.67 -8.29
CA TYR A 121 -8.73 6.37 -8.75
C TYR A 121 -8.02 5.18 -8.08
N ASP A 122 -7.06 5.47 -7.18
CA ASP A 122 -6.26 4.44 -6.53
C ASP A 122 -6.66 4.23 -5.06
N PRO A 123 -7.48 3.22 -4.75
CA PRO A 123 -7.96 2.97 -3.40
C PRO A 123 -6.85 2.53 -2.42
N ILE A 124 -5.71 2.00 -2.91
CA ILE A 124 -4.60 1.59 -2.04
C ILE A 124 -3.90 2.80 -1.40
N GLU A 125 -3.95 3.98 -2.02
CA GLU A 125 -3.44 5.22 -1.45
C GLU A 125 -4.16 5.57 -0.14
N VAL A 126 -5.49 5.38 -0.09
CA VAL A 126 -6.31 5.59 1.11
C VAL A 126 -5.96 4.56 2.18
N ALA A 127 -5.75 3.30 1.78
CA ALA A 127 -5.27 2.26 2.69
C ALA A 127 -3.91 2.60 3.28
N PHE A 128 -2.96 3.10 2.47
CA PHE A 128 -1.66 3.55 2.94
C PHE A 128 -1.74 4.75 3.88
N ALA A 129 -2.70 5.64 3.70
CA ALA A 129 -2.94 6.73 4.66
C ALA A 129 -3.34 6.18 6.04
N LYS A 130 -4.22 5.18 6.11
CA LYS A 130 -4.56 4.46 7.35
C LYS A 130 -3.34 3.76 7.94
N VAL A 131 -2.61 2.99 7.14
CA VAL A 131 -1.38 2.29 7.56
C VAL A 131 -0.36 3.28 8.13
N LYS A 132 -0.06 4.38 7.43
CA LYS A 132 0.86 5.43 7.92
C LYS A 132 0.40 6.03 9.25
N ASN A 133 -0.91 6.22 9.45
CA ASN A 133 -1.43 6.75 10.70
C ASN A 133 -1.22 5.75 11.86
N LEU A 134 -1.47 4.47 11.63
CA LEU A 134 -1.21 3.42 12.62
C LEU A 134 0.29 3.32 12.95
N LEU A 135 1.17 3.42 11.96
CA LEU A 135 2.63 3.43 12.16
C LEU A 135 3.10 4.66 12.96
N ARG A 136 2.49 5.84 12.75
CA ARG A 136 2.76 7.03 13.55
C ARG A 136 2.40 6.82 15.00
N ASN A 137 1.26 6.19 15.26
CA ASN A 137 0.81 5.89 16.63
C ASN A 137 1.67 4.80 17.29
N ALA A 138 2.11 3.79 16.53
CA ALA A 138 3.03 2.76 17.02
C ALA A 138 4.39 3.32 17.41
N ALA A 139 4.81 4.43 16.79
CA ALA A 139 6.06 5.12 17.10
C ALA A 139 7.29 4.20 17.16
N ALA A 140 7.37 3.22 16.25
CA ALA A 140 8.44 2.23 16.19
C ALA A 140 9.81 2.89 15.99
N ARG A 141 10.78 2.57 16.86
CA ARG A 141 12.10 3.23 16.90
C ARG A 141 13.23 2.32 16.38
N THR A 142 12.95 1.07 16.12
CA THR A 142 13.89 0.10 15.52
C THR A 142 13.31 -0.47 14.24
N LYS A 143 14.17 -1.03 13.37
CA LYS A 143 13.71 -1.70 12.15
C LYS A 143 12.80 -2.90 12.45
N GLY A 144 13.17 -3.73 13.43
CA GLY A 144 12.36 -4.89 13.83
C GLY A 144 10.97 -4.45 14.26
N ALA A 145 10.88 -3.49 15.18
CA ALA A 145 9.60 -2.94 15.64
C ALA A 145 8.80 -2.29 14.50
N LEU A 146 9.46 -1.66 13.51
CA LEU A 146 8.79 -1.07 12.36
C LEU A 146 8.18 -2.17 11.46
N VAL A 147 8.92 -3.25 11.19
CA VAL A 147 8.41 -4.37 10.40
C VAL A 147 7.20 -5.05 11.08
N GLU A 148 7.28 -5.26 12.40
CA GLU A 148 6.16 -5.78 13.18
C GLU A 148 4.96 -4.84 13.13
N ALA A 149 5.17 -3.53 13.32
CA ALA A 149 4.12 -2.52 13.25
C ALA A 149 3.49 -2.46 11.84
N ILE A 150 4.26 -2.63 10.77
CA ILE A 150 3.75 -2.73 9.40
C ILE A 150 2.80 -3.92 9.28
N GLY A 151 3.19 -5.10 9.76
CA GLY A 151 2.33 -6.29 9.73
C GLY A 151 1.00 -6.07 10.45
N VAL A 152 1.04 -5.49 11.66
CA VAL A 152 -0.17 -5.14 12.42
C VAL A 152 -1.02 -4.11 11.68
N ALA A 153 -0.41 -3.05 11.13
CA ALA A 153 -1.12 -2.00 10.42
C ALA A 153 -1.81 -2.50 9.15
N LEU A 154 -1.15 -3.37 8.37
CA LEU A 154 -1.75 -3.99 7.19
C LEU A 154 -2.93 -4.89 7.56
N SER A 155 -2.80 -5.69 8.61
CA SER A 155 -3.87 -6.56 9.11
C SER A 155 -5.07 -5.79 9.67
N ALA A 156 -4.89 -4.51 10.03
CA ALA A 156 -5.96 -3.64 10.51
C ALA A 156 -6.80 -3.01 9.37
N VAL A 157 -6.42 -3.21 8.12
CA VAL A 157 -7.24 -2.85 6.96
C VAL A 157 -8.21 -3.99 6.69
N SER A 158 -9.44 -3.82 7.13
CA SER A 158 -10.51 -4.83 6.98
C SER A 158 -11.08 -4.84 5.56
N ALA A 159 -11.82 -5.90 5.22
CA ALA A 159 -12.59 -5.95 3.97
C ALA A 159 -13.62 -4.81 3.88
N GLN A 160 -14.19 -4.38 5.01
CA GLN A 160 -15.10 -3.23 5.05
C GLN A 160 -14.38 -1.93 4.71
N ASP A 161 -13.16 -1.73 5.23
CA ASP A 161 -12.33 -0.57 4.86
C ASP A 161 -12.04 -0.59 3.36
N ALA A 162 -11.58 -1.74 2.83
CA ALA A 162 -11.24 -1.89 1.41
C ALA A 162 -12.43 -1.54 0.52
N ARG A 163 -13.64 -2.04 0.83
CA ARG A 163 -14.87 -1.69 0.11
C ARG A 163 -15.13 -0.18 0.11
N GLY A 164 -15.00 0.48 1.28
CA GLY A 164 -15.15 1.93 1.40
C GLY A 164 -14.11 2.70 0.58
N TYR A 165 -12.87 2.20 0.48
CA TYR A 165 -11.83 2.82 -0.33
C TYR A 165 -12.10 2.65 -1.83
N PHE A 166 -12.56 1.49 -2.26
CA PHE A 166 -12.99 1.25 -3.64
C PHE A 166 -14.17 2.14 -4.04
N GLU A 167 -15.14 2.34 -3.13
CA GLU A 167 -16.27 3.25 -3.34
C GLU A 167 -15.78 4.70 -3.46
N HIS A 168 -14.91 5.14 -2.55
CA HIS A 168 -14.33 6.48 -2.56
C HIS A 168 -13.56 6.78 -3.85
N ALA A 169 -12.80 5.82 -4.35
CA ALA A 169 -12.06 5.91 -5.60
C ALA A 169 -12.93 5.71 -6.86
N GLY A 170 -14.25 5.56 -6.71
CA GLY A 170 -15.17 5.39 -7.84
C GLY A 170 -15.10 4.02 -8.54
N ASN A 171 -14.43 3.04 -7.92
CA ASN A 171 -14.29 1.68 -8.46
C ASN A 171 -15.48 0.78 -8.12
N LEU A 172 -16.40 1.22 -7.26
CA LEU A 172 -17.70 0.61 -7.00
C LEU A 172 -18.79 1.50 -7.56
N SER A 173 -19.67 0.97 -8.41
CA SER A 173 -20.91 1.67 -8.77
C SER A 173 -21.97 1.42 -7.70
N ALA A 174 -22.88 2.39 -7.50
CA ALA A 174 -23.98 2.28 -6.54
C ALA A 174 -24.88 1.03 -6.78
N ALA A 175 -24.79 0.41 -7.96
CA ALA A 175 -25.52 -0.82 -8.31
C ALA A 175 -24.99 -2.10 -7.62
N HIS A 176 -23.79 -2.07 -7.05
CA HIS A 176 -23.18 -3.19 -6.32
C HIS A 176 -23.41 -3.14 -4.80
N LEU A 177 -24.20 -2.16 -4.32
CA LEU A 177 -24.51 -1.97 -2.90
C LEU A 177 -25.89 -2.55 -2.49
N LEU A 178 -26.58 -3.18 -3.39
CA LEU A 178 -27.86 -3.89 -3.19
C LEU A 178 -27.64 -5.40 -3.38
#